data_e60eb29d4d9eda156edd047d648de23c
#
_entry.id   e60eb29d4d9eda156edd047d648de23c
#
_cell.length_a   1.000
_cell.length_b   1.000
_cell.length_c   1.000
_cell.angle_alpha   90.00
_cell.angle_beta   90.00
_cell.angle_gamma   90.00
#
_symmetry.space_group_name_H-M   'P 1'
#
loop_
_entity.id
_entity.type
_entity.pdbx_description
1 polymer ?
#
loop_
_entity_poly.entity_id
_entity_poly.type
_entity_poly.pdbx_seq_one_letter_code
_entity_poly.pdbx_strand_id
1 'polypeptide(L)'
;MNPIAEPKIISASADASGRLLIAEDHDSARTALKSLLEWKGFSVTAVADGEDALKVLTSDDAPPIALLDWEMPGMTGLDICRAVRSKPAGRYLYLIVITAREGEEGIAQAMAAGADDFVRKPFGITEVIARIRNGQRMLKLERSLAARITELEHALETGRQLKRLLPICAYCKSIRDDSDYWQEIEQYIHKHTGTDFSHGICPTCMEKVLKEQFGDQNSEQSPRPGSCT
;
A
#
# COMPACT_ATOMS: atom_id res chain seq x y z
N MET A 1 54.36 1.28 16.65
CA MET A 1 53.39 0.13 16.58
C MET A 1 52.05 0.70 16.97
N ASN A 2 51.25 1.02 15.99
CA ASN A 2 49.86 1.50 16.22
C ASN A 2 48.91 0.29 16.33
N PRO A 3 48.08 0.17 17.37
CA PRO A 3 47.11 -0.92 17.44
C PRO A 3 46.03 -0.73 16.38
N ILE A 4 45.83 -1.75 15.59
CA ILE A 4 44.75 -1.89 14.61
C ILE A 4 43.43 -1.80 15.39
N ALA A 5 42.66 -0.78 15.12
CA ALA A 5 41.32 -0.59 15.69
C ALA A 5 40.42 -1.75 15.23
N GLU A 6 39.90 -2.50 16.16
CA GLU A 6 38.88 -3.50 15.93
C GLU A 6 37.64 -2.86 15.29
N PRO A 7 37.04 -3.50 14.27
CA PRO A 7 35.83 -2.98 13.69
C PRO A 7 34.71 -2.99 14.73
N LYS A 8 34.23 -1.81 15.09
CA LYS A 8 33.05 -1.60 15.91
C LYS A 8 31.90 -2.44 15.34
N ILE A 9 31.48 -3.46 16.06
CA ILE A 9 30.25 -4.18 15.82
C ILE A 9 29.12 -3.14 15.95
N ILE A 10 28.61 -2.68 14.84
CA ILE A 10 27.40 -1.86 14.79
C ILE A 10 26.28 -2.76 15.25
N SER A 11 25.77 -2.52 16.45
CA SER A 11 24.58 -3.19 16.98
C SER A 11 23.47 -3.07 15.94
N ALA A 12 23.12 -4.22 15.33
CA ALA A 12 22.01 -4.31 14.40
C ALA A 12 20.73 -3.94 15.17
N SER A 13 20.24 -2.73 14.96
CA SER A 13 18.81 -2.50 15.08
C SER A 13 18.15 -3.56 14.19
N ALA A 14 17.15 -4.26 14.72
CA ALA A 14 16.44 -5.35 14.05
C ALA A 14 15.66 -4.79 12.84
N ASP A 15 16.39 -4.38 11.81
CA ASP A 15 15.84 -3.96 10.52
C ASP A 15 15.53 -5.26 9.77
N ALA A 16 14.24 -5.44 9.44
CA ALA A 16 13.72 -6.61 8.71
C ALA A 16 14.51 -6.93 7.43
N SER A 17 15.32 -5.98 6.93
CA SER A 17 16.17 -6.13 5.75
C SER A 17 17.37 -7.07 5.94
N GLY A 18 17.73 -7.43 7.18
CA GLY A 18 18.80 -8.39 7.48
C GLY A 18 18.37 -9.86 7.54
N ARG A 19 17.07 -10.14 7.40
CA ARG A 19 16.53 -11.50 7.46
C ARG A 19 16.53 -12.15 6.08
N LEU A 20 17.01 -13.41 6.03
CA LEU A 20 17.12 -14.19 4.78
C LEU A 20 16.48 -15.56 4.95
N LEU A 21 15.91 -16.09 3.87
CA LEU A 21 15.60 -17.50 3.71
C LEU A 21 16.65 -18.14 2.79
N ILE A 22 17.12 -19.33 3.13
CA ILE A 22 17.88 -20.23 2.25
C ILE A 22 17.05 -21.49 2.07
N ALA A 23 16.81 -21.88 0.81
CA ALA A 23 16.29 -23.20 0.45
C ALA A 23 17.35 -23.93 -0.39
N GLU A 24 17.90 -24.99 0.14
CA GLU A 24 18.96 -25.79 -0.47
C GLU A 24 18.81 -27.22 0.08
N ASP A 25 18.69 -28.22 -0.76
CA ASP A 25 18.49 -29.63 -0.35
C ASP A 25 19.76 -30.28 0.17
N HIS A 26 20.94 -29.89 -0.33
CA HIS A 26 22.20 -30.43 0.13
C HIS A 26 22.60 -29.87 1.51
N ASP A 27 22.59 -30.72 2.52
CA ASP A 27 22.81 -30.35 3.92
C ASP A 27 24.14 -29.61 4.16
N SER A 28 25.24 -30.09 3.55
CA SER A 28 26.55 -29.44 3.65
C SER A 28 26.58 -28.04 3.02
N ALA A 29 25.98 -27.89 1.87
CA ALA A 29 25.88 -26.58 1.17
C ALA A 29 25.01 -25.61 1.95
N ARG A 30 23.84 -26.06 2.40
CA ARG A 30 22.90 -25.30 3.22
C ARG A 30 23.56 -24.80 4.52
N THR A 31 24.22 -25.69 5.25
CA THR A 31 24.89 -25.36 6.52
C THR A 31 26.05 -24.39 6.31
N ALA A 32 26.88 -24.62 5.29
CA ALA A 32 28.00 -23.73 4.97
C ALA A 32 27.53 -22.33 4.59
N LEU A 33 26.54 -22.22 3.69
CA LEU A 33 26.00 -20.93 3.24
C LEU A 33 25.34 -20.19 4.40
N LYS A 34 24.55 -20.88 5.22
CA LYS A 34 23.95 -20.33 6.44
C LYS A 34 25.01 -19.73 7.36
N SER A 35 26.03 -20.54 7.75
CA SER A 35 27.07 -20.10 8.67
C SER A 35 27.85 -18.90 8.16
N LEU A 36 28.15 -18.87 6.85
CA LEU A 36 28.85 -17.75 6.22
C LEU A 36 28.01 -16.46 6.23
N LEU A 37 26.72 -16.56 5.97
CA LEU A 37 25.84 -15.38 5.98
C LEU A 37 25.56 -14.89 7.41
N GLU A 38 25.41 -15.79 8.37
CA GLU A 38 25.28 -15.44 9.78
C GLU A 38 26.55 -14.74 10.31
N TRP A 39 27.74 -15.24 9.93
CA TRP A 39 29.00 -14.56 10.24
C TRP A 39 29.09 -13.15 9.65
N LYS A 40 28.43 -12.91 8.51
CA LYS A 40 28.32 -11.58 7.89
C LYS A 40 27.24 -10.70 8.52
N GLY A 41 26.54 -11.18 9.55
CA GLY A 41 25.55 -10.43 10.32
C GLY A 41 24.11 -10.53 9.82
N PHE A 42 23.81 -11.48 8.94
CA PHE A 42 22.43 -11.76 8.50
C PHE A 42 21.74 -12.72 9.49
N SER A 43 20.43 -12.61 9.63
CA SER A 43 19.59 -13.57 10.33
C SER A 43 19.02 -14.56 9.31
N VAL A 44 19.41 -15.83 9.39
CA VAL A 44 19.15 -16.80 8.33
C VAL A 44 18.22 -17.91 8.81
N THR A 45 17.05 -18.00 8.15
CA THR A 45 16.21 -19.20 8.19
C THR A 45 16.64 -20.12 7.06
N ALA A 46 16.90 -21.40 7.34
CA ALA A 46 17.32 -22.35 6.32
C ALA A 46 16.38 -23.56 6.31
N VAL A 47 15.95 -23.98 5.13
CA VAL A 47 15.06 -25.12 4.88
C VAL A 47 15.65 -26.05 3.83
N ALA A 48 15.26 -27.32 3.87
CA ALA A 48 15.84 -28.37 3.04
C ALA A 48 15.06 -28.65 1.75
N ASP A 49 13.83 -28.12 1.63
CA ASP A 49 12.96 -28.40 0.50
C ASP A 49 12.10 -27.20 0.09
N GLY A 50 11.50 -27.29 -1.08
CA GLY A 50 10.74 -26.21 -1.65
C GLY A 50 9.37 -25.99 -1.01
N GLU A 51 8.75 -27.01 -0.44
CA GLU A 51 7.45 -26.88 0.21
C GLU A 51 7.57 -26.08 1.50
N ASP A 52 8.58 -26.38 2.31
CA ASP A 52 8.86 -25.64 3.53
C ASP A 52 9.33 -24.21 3.21
N ALA A 53 10.09 -24.01 2.14
CA ALA A 53 10.44 -22.68 1.65
C ALA A 53 9.18 -21.87 1.30
N LEU A 54 8.23 -22.45 0.56
CA LEU A 54 6.99 -21.79 0.21
C LEU A 54 6.14 -21.46 1.45
N LYS A 55 6.04 -22.38 2.43
CA LYS A 55 5.35 -22.11 3.70
C LYS A 55 5.92 -20.90 4.42
N VAL A 56 7.26 -20.83 4.52
CA VAL A 56 7.94 -19.69 5.15
C VAL A 56 7.69 -18.40 4.36
N LEU A 57 7.81 -18.41 3.04
CA LEU A 57 7.64 -17.23 2.20
C LEU A 57 6.19 -16.72 2.13
N THR A 58 5.21 -17.58 2.41
CA THR A 58 3.79 -17.19 2.44
C THR A 58 3.27 -16.86 3.82
N SER A 59 4.11 -16.92 4.86
CA SER A 59 3.76 -16.50 6.21
C SER A 59 3.80 -14.98 6.38
N ASP A 60 3.08 -14.46 7.37
CA ASP A 60 3.08 -13.02 7.70
C ASP A 60 4.47 -12.52 8.11
N ASP A 61 5.30 -13.40 8.68
CA ASP A 61 6.67 -13.09 9.11
C ASP A 61 7.75 -13.58 8.12
N ALA A 62 7.42 -13.75 6.84
CA ALA A 62 8.36 -14.20 5.82
C ALA A 62 9.61 -13.30 5.75
N PRO A 63 10.83 -13.85 5.62
CA PRO A 63 12.01 -13.09 5.33
C PRO A 63 11.87 -12.35 3.98
N PRO A 64 12.30 -11.08 3.89
CA PRO A 64 12.10 -10.26 2.70
C PRO A 64 12.98 -10.67 1.50
N ILE A 65 14.03 -11.45 1.74
CA ILE A 65 14.96 -11.94 0.71
C ILE A 65 15.07 -13.46 0.84
N ALA A 66 15.00 -14.17 -0.28
CA ALA A 66 15.19 -15.60 -0.36
C ALA A 66 16.28 -15.99 -1.35
N LEU A 67 17.14 -16.92 -0.94
CA LEU A 67 18.09 -17.64 -1.78
C LEU A 67 17.50 -19.04 -2.01
N LEU A 68 17.15 -19.34 -3.26
CA LEU A 68 16.43 -20.56 -3.63
C LEU A 68 17.31 -21.39 -4.57
N ASP A 69 17.67 -22.61 -4.16
CA ASP A 69 18.27 -23.51 -5.13
C ASP A 69 17.26 -23.84 -6.24
N TRP A 70 17.72 -23.87 -7.45
CA TRP A 70 16.89 -24.23 -8.60
C TRP A 70 16.37 -25.68 -8.48
N GLU A 71 17.28 -26.60 -8.21
CA GLU A 71 17.00 -28.04 -8.19
C GLU A 71 16.84 -28.53 -6.77
N MET A 72 15.61 -28.74 -6.36
CA MET A 72 15.25 -29.31 -5.07
C MET A 72 14.20 -30.42 -5.26
N PRO A 73 14.17 -31.45 -4.42
CA PRO A 73 13.13 -32.48 -4.45
C PRO A 73 11.74 -31.88 -4.28
N GLY A 74 10.77 -32.38 -5.04
CA GLY A 74 9.38 -31.97 -4.99
C GLY A 74 9.16 -30.64 -5.72
N MET A 75 9.34 -29.52 -5.04
CA MET A 75 9.12 -28.19 -5.59
C MET A 75 10.45 -27.49 -5.93
N THR A 76 10.61 -27.09 -7.18
CA THR A 76 11.83 -26.39 -7.63
C THR A 76 11.83 -24.92 -7.19
N GLY A 77 13.03 -24.28 -7.15
CA GLY A 77 13.15 -22.84 -6.88
C GLY A 77 12.32 -21.97 -7.83
N LEU A 78 12.17 -22.40 -9.10
CA LEU A 78 11.33 -21.69 -10.05
C LEU A 78 9.82 -21.83 -9.76
N ASP A 79 9.39 -22.99 -9.26
CA ASP A 79 8.00 -23.19 -8.88
C ASP A 79 7.65 -22.33 -7.67
N ILE A 80 8.59 -22.17 -6.74
CA ILE A 80 8.46 -21.24 -5.61
C ILE A 80 8.31 -19.81 -6.12
N CYS A 81 9.17 -19.37 -7.04
CA CYS A 81 9.07 -18.04 -7.63
C CYS A 81 7.68 -17.79 -8.25
N ARG A 82 7.20 -18.72 -9.09
CA ARG A 82 5.85 -18.62 -9.69
C ARG A 82 4.76 -18.57 -8.64
N ALA A 83 4.82 -19.43 -7.63
CA ALA A 83 3.83 -19.50 -6.56
C ALA A 83 3.79 -18.22 -5.72
N VAL A 84 4.94 -17.64 -5.40
CA VAL A 84 5.04 -16.36 -4.69
C VAL A 84 4.48 -15.22 -5.54
N ARG A 85 4.80 -15.16 -6.84
CA ARG A 85 4.34 -14.09 -7.74
C ARG A 85 2.85 -14.20 -8.10
N SER A 86 2.26 -15.40 -8.07
CA SER A 86 0.83 -15.62 -8.35
C SER A 86 -0.09 -15.15 -7.21
N LYS A 87 0.42 -14.99 -6.00
CA LYS A 87 -0.38 -14.48 -4.87
C LYS A 87 -0.27 -12.96 -4.84
N PRO A 88 -1.39 -12.23 -4.68
CA PRO A 88 -1.35 -10.80 -4.39
C PRO A 88 -0.68 -10.62 -3.03
N ALA A 89 0.63 -10.41 -3.04
CA ALA A 89 1.40 -10.27 -1.82
C ALA A 89 1.20 -8.87 -1.24
N GLY A 90 0.89 -8.78 0.04
CA GLY A 90 0.87 -7.52 0.77
C GLY A 90 2.25 -6.85 0.87
N ARG A 91 3.32 -7.56 0.51
CA ARG A 91 4.68 -7.04 0.47
C ARG A 91 5.52 -7.72 -0.63
N TYR A 92 6.43 -6.97 -1.21
CA TYR A 92 7.38 -7.49 -2.19
C TYR A 92 8.46 -8.35 -1.51
N LEU A 93 8.75 -9.53 -2.09
CA LEU A 93 9.83 -10.43 -1.68
C LEU A 93 10.88 -10.47 -2.78
N TYR A 94 12.16 -10.31 -2.44
CA TYR A 94 13.27 -10.38 -3.37
C TYR A 94 13.80 -11.81 -3.46
N LEU A 95 13.63 -12.44 -4.63
CA LEU A 95 13.93 -13.85 -4.85
C LEU A 95 15.19 -14.00 -5.71
N ILE A 96 16.20 -14.68 -5.16
CA ILE A 96 17.47 -14.95 -5.82
C ILE A 96 17.53 -16.46 -6.08
N VAL A 97 17.60 -16.87 -7.34
CA VAL A 97 17.73 -18.28 -7.72
C VAL A 97 19.21 -18.65 -7.80
N ILE A 98 19.59 -19.75 -7.15
CA ILE A 98 20.93 -20.36 -7.24
C ILE A 98 20.85 -21.52 -8.22
N THR A 99 21.73 -21.56 -9.22
CA THR A 99 21.67 -22.57 -10.27
C THR A 99 23.05 -23.10 -10.70
N ALA A 100 23.12 -24.39 -11.00
CA ALA A 100 24.27 -24.98 -11.65
C ALA A 100 24.15 -24.97 -13.18
N ARG A 101 23.00 -24.54 -13.73
CA ARG A 101 22.77 -24.57 -15.19
C ARG A 101 23.59 -23.51 -15.88
N GLU A 102 24.22 -23.91 -16.95
CA GLU A 102 25.01 -23.06 -17.84
C GLU A 102 24.13 -22.52 -18.99
N GLY A 103 24.52 -21.35 -19.51
CA GLY A 103 23.89 -20.75 -20.69
C GLY A 103 22.82 -19.69 -20.35
N GLU A 104 22.44 -18.94 -21.39
CA GLU A 104 21.47 -17.84 -21.32
C GLU A 104 20.04 -18.32 -21.08
N GLU A 105 19.73 -19.54 -21.50
CA GLU A 105 18.41 -20.13 -21.43
C GLU A 105 17.97 -20.34 -19.95
N GLY A 106 18.89 -20.80 -19.09
CA GLY A 106 18.61 -20.93 -17.65
C GLY A 106 18.31 -19.60 -16.99
N ILE A 107 19.05 -18.56 -17.34
CA ILE A 107 18.81 -17.20 -16.83
C ILE A 107 17.42 -16.70 -17.27
N ALA A 108 17.10 -16.86 -18.55
CA ALA A 108 15.80 -16.45 -19.09
C ALA A 108 14.63 -17.17 -18.39
N GLN A 109 14.79 -18.46 -18.11
CA GLN A 109 13.79 -19.25 -17.37
C GLN A 109 13.61 -18.77 -15.93
N ALA A 110 14.69 -18.44 -15.21
CA ALA A 110 14.61 -17.90 -13.86
C ALA A 110 13.88 -16.56 -13.83
N MET A 111 14.24 -15.65 -14.74
CA MET A 111 13.58 -14.34 -14.84
C MET A 111 12.10 -14.47 -15.22
N ALA A 112 11.77 -15.34 -16.19
CA ALA A 112 10.39 -15.60 -16.59
C ALA A 112 9.55 -16.25 -15.47
N ALA A 113 10.18 -16.99 -14.56
CA ALA A 113 9.52 -17.53 -13.37
C ALA A 113 9.26 -16.46 -12.29
N GLY A 114 9.81 -15.25 -12.42
CA GLY A 114 9.65 -14.16 -11.48
C GLY A 114 10.76 -14.05 -10.43
N ALA A 115 11.94 -14.63 -10.69
CA ALA A 115 13.12 -14.32 -9.90
C ALA A 115 13.58 -12.88 -10.16
N ASP A 116 14.13 -12.22 -9.14
CA ASP A 116 14.67 -10.86 -9.24
C ASP A 116 16.16 -10.87 -9.61
N ASP A 117 16.84 -11.93 -9.23
CA ASP A 117 18.26 -12.11 -9.51
C ASP A 117 18.63 -13.60 -9.53
N PHE A 118 19.82 -13.90 -9.95
CA PHE A 118 20.34 -15.27 -9.93
C PHE A 118 21.83 -15.31 -9.57
N VAL A 119 22.28 -16.45 -9.07
CA VAL A 119 23.68 -16.75 -8.78
C VAL A 119 24.02 -18.11 -9.38
N ARG A 120 25.15 -18.19 -10.07
CA ARG A 120 25.59 -19.43 -10.72
C ARG A 120 26.58 -20.22 -9.83
N LYS A 121 26.33 -21.50 -9.66
CA LYS A 121 27.29 -22.44 -9.01
C LYS A 121 28.43 -22.76 -10.01
N PRO A 122 29.72 -22.80 -9.59
CA PRO A 122 30.21 -22.40 -8.28
C PRO A 122 30.29 -20.89 -8.07
N PHE A 123 29.94 -20.41 -6.90
CA PHE A 123 29.95 -18.98 -6.57
C PHE A 123 30.82 -18.66 -5.37
N GLY A 124 31.30 -17.43 -5.31
CA GLY A 124 31.94 -16.88 -4.11
C GLY A 124 30.94 -16.20 -3.19
N ILE A 125 31.18 -16.26 -1.89
CA ILE A 125 30.31 -15.60 -0.89
C ILE A 125 30.15 -14.08 -1.15
N THR A 126 31.19 -13.44 -1.71
CA THR A 126 31.18 -12.02 -2.06
C THR A 126 30.10 -11.69 -3.09
N GLU A 127 29.92 -12.59 -4.09
CA GLU A 127 28.87 -12.42 -5.11
C GLU A 127 27.48 -12.54 -4.50
N VAL A 128 27.24 -13.57 -3.68
CA VAL A 128 25.97 -13.76 -2.96
C VAL A 128 25.63 -12.53 -2.13
N ILE A 129 26.60 -12.01 -1.37
CA ILE A 129 26.40 -10.80 -0.55
C ILE A 129 26.06 -9.57 -1.43
N ALA A 130 26.72 -9.44 -2.57
CA ALA A 130 26.44 -8.33 -3.49
C ALA A 130 24.98 -8.37 -4.00
N ARG A 131 24.48 -9.58 -4.36
CA ARG A 131 23.07 -9.79 -4.78
C ARG A 131 22.09 -9.51 -3.63
N ILE A 132 22.37 -9.99 -2.42
CA ILE A 132 21.57 -9.70 -1.23
C ILE A 132 21.49 -8.18 -0.99
N ARG A 133 22.61 -7.47 -1.07
CA ARG A 133 22.64 -6.01 -0.92
C ARG A 133 21.85 -5.27 -2.01
N ASN A 134 21.84 -5.79 -3.24
CA ASN A 134 20.98 -5.27 -4.29
C ASN A 134 19.51 -5.43 -3.91
N GLY A 135 19.12 -6.62 -3.44
CA GLY A 135 17.78 -6.89 -2.94
C GLY A 135 17.37 -5.96 -1.79
N GLN A 136 18.26 -5.76 -0.82
CA GLN A 136 18.02 -4.82 0.28
C GLN A 136 17.75 -3.40 -0.21
N ARG A 137 18.51 -2.92 -1.21
CA ARG A 137 18.29 -1.60 -1.82
C ARG A 137 16.96 -1.52 -2.55
N MET A 138 16.59 -2.56 -3.31
CA MET A 138 15.32 -2.63 -4.02
C MET A 138 14.14 -2.60 -3.05
N LEU A 139 14.18 -3.41 -2.00
CA LEU A 139 13.16 -3.46 -0.95
C LEU A 139 13.01 -2.12 -0.21
N LYS A 140 14.11 -1.41 0.01
CA LYS A 140 14.07 -0.08 0.60
C LYS A 140 13.39 0.93 -0.31
N LEU A 141 13.67 0.89 -1.61
CA LEU A 141 13.03 1.75 -2.60
C LEU A 141 11.53 1.46 -2.72
N GLU A 142 11.16 0.18 -2.78
CA GLU A 142 9.76 -0.28 -2.80
C GLU A 142 8.97 0.24 -1.59
N ARG A 143 9.51 0.08 -0.38
CA ARG A 143 8.87 0.59 0.85
C ARG A 143 8.74 2.11 0.83
N SER A 144 9.79 2.81 0.36
CA SER A 144 9.75 4.27 0.25
C SER A 144 8.69 4.74 -0.75
N LEU A 145 8.57 4.05 -1.89
CA LEU A 145 7.56 4.35 -2.90
C LEU A 145 6.14 4.10 -2.35
N ALA A 146 5.90 2.95 -1.72
CA ALA A 146 4.61 2.64 -1.10
C ALA A 146 4.20 3.69 -0.06
N ALA A 147 5.14 4.11 0.81
CA ALA A 147 4.88 5.16 1.79
C ALA A 147 4.52 6.51 1.13
N ARG A 148 5.20 6.88 0.01
CA ARG A 148 4.89 8.10 -0.72
C ARG A 148 3.52 8.06 -1.41
N ILE A 149 3.14 6.89 -1.96
CA ILE A 149 1.80 6.71 -2.54
C ILE A 149 0.74 6.94 -1.47
N THR A 150 0.85 6.30 -0.31
CA THR A 150 -0.10 6.47 0.79
C THR A 150 -0.18 7.93 1.28
N GLU A 151 0.96 8.62 1.39
CA GLU A 151 1.01 10.04 1.77
C GLU A 151 0.26 10.92 0.76
N LEU A 152 0.49 10.68 -0.55
CA LEU A 152 -0.18 11.42 -1.61
C LEU A 152 -1.69 11.16 -1.67
N GLU A 153 -2.11 9.90 -1.50
CA GLU A 153 -3.53 9.52 -1.43
C GLU A 153 -4.23 10.22 -0.28
N HIS A 154 -3.59 10.25 0.90
CA HIS A 154 -4.12 10.96 2.06
C HIS A 154 -4.19 12.48 1.84
N ALA A 155 -3.17 13.08 1.24
CA ALA A 155 -3.17 14.50 0.91
C ALA A 155 -4.27 14.87 -0.10
N LEU A 156 -4.47 14.04 -1.13
CA LEU A 156 -5.52 14.20 -2.12
C LEU A 156 -6.91 14.10 -1.48
N GLU A 157 -7.13 13.13 -0.60
CA GLU A 157 -8.42 12.98 0.10
C GLU A 157 -8.70 14.17 1.02
N THR A 158 -7.69 14.63 1.76
CA THR A 158 -7.79 15.85 2.58
C THR A 158 -8.12 17.08 1.72
N GLY A 159 -7.46 17.23 0.58
CA GLY A 159 -7.75 18.31 -0.38
C GLY A 159 -9.17 18.25 -0.95
N ARG A 160 -9.69 17.04 -1.22
CA ARG A 160 -11.08 16.84 -1.65
C ARG A 160 -12.09 17.21 -0.57
N GLN A 161 -11.79 16.89 0.69
CA GLN A 161 -12.68 17.23 1.82
C GLN A 161 -12.76 18.74 2.04
N LEU A 162 -11.64 19.46 1.91
CA LEU A 162 -11.62 20.93 2.01
C LEU A 162 -12.42 21.61 0.89
N LYS A 163 -12.39 21.05 -0.33
CA LYS A 163 -13.21 21.55 -1.47
C LYS A 163 -14.71 21.30 -1.31
N ARG A 164 -15.15 20.48 -0.36
CA ARG A 164 -16.58 20.28 -0.06
C ARG A 164 -17.20 21.44 0.72
N LEU A 165 -16.41 22.34 1.27
CA LEU A 165 -16.91 23.53 1.94
C LEU A 165 -17.05 24.66 0.92
N LEU A 166 -18.29 24.87 0.42
CA LEU A 166 -18.60 26.00 -0.43
C LEU A 166 -18.70 27.27 0.43
N PRO A 167 -17.88 28.29 0.18
CA PRO A 167 -18.00 29.57 0.89
C PRO A 167 -19.29 30.26 0.44
N ILE A 168 -20.23 30.38 1.37
CA ILE A 168 -21.52 31.08 1.13
C ILE A 168 -21.59 32.39 1.92
N CYS A 169 -22.19 33.40 1.32
CA CYS A 169 -22.45 34.65 1.99
C CYS A 169 -23.47 34.44 3.13
N ALA A 170 -23.17 34.93 4.34
CA ALA A 170 -24.06 34.81 5.48
C ALA A 170 -25.40 35.53 5.28
N TYR A 171 -25.42 36.59 4.47
CA TYR A 171 -26.59 37.43 4.21
C TYR A 171 -27.41 36.95 3.00
N CYS A 172 -26.83 37.03 1.79
CA CYS A 172 -27.58 36.77 0.56
C CYS A 172 -27.51 35.31 0.08
N LYS A 173 -26.70 34.44 0.75
CA LYS A 173 -26.51 33.05 0.41
C LYS A 173 -25.86 32.79 -0.96
N SER A 174 -25.32 33.83 -1.63
CA SER A 174 -24.49 33.61 -2.82
C SER A 174 -23.27 32.76 -2.51
N ILE A 175 -22.83 31.95 -3.46
CA ILE A 175 -21.65 31.09 -3.38
C ILE A 175 -20.48 31.82 -4.04
N ARG A 176 -19.30 31.74 -3.43
CA ARG A 176 -18.05 32.20 -4.01
C ARG A 176 -17.38 31.04 -4.75
N ASP A 177 -17.14 31.20 -6.05
CA ASP A 177 -16.44 30.20 -6.85
C ASP A 177 -14.91 30.30 -6.71
N ASP A 178 -14.20 29.38 -7.37
CA ASP A 178 -12.73 29.31 -7.36
C ASP A 178 -12.04 30.55 -7.99
N SER A 179 -12.81 31.39 -8.70
CA SER A 179 -12.34 32.64 -9.32
C SER A 179 -12.64 33.89 -8.47
N ASP A 180 -12.99 33.67 -7.19
CA ASP A 180 -13.39 34.74 -6.24
C ASP A 180 -14.65 35.51 -6.67
N TYR A 181 -15.46 34.98 -7.55
CA TYR A 181 -16.69 35.59 -8.00
C TYR A 181 -17.90 35.05 -7.25
N TRP A 182 -18.79 35.97 -6.79
CA TRP A 182 -20.01 35.63 -6.08
C TRP A 182 -21.16 35.43 -7.07
N GLN A 183 -21.83 34.28 -7.02
CA GLN A 183 -22.96 33.94 -7.87
C GLN A 183 -24.09 33.31 -7.06
N GLU A 184 -25.31 33.32 -7.61
CA GLU A 184 -26.45 32.67 -6.97
C GLU A 184 -26.27 31.16 -6.91
N ILE A 185 -26.82 30.55 -5.84
CA ILE A 185 -26.65 29.13 -5.56
C ILE A 185 -27.16 28.25 -6.71
N GLU A 186 -28.28 28.66 -7.32
CA GLU A 186 -28.89 27.95 -8.45
C GLU A 186 -27.99 27.97 -9.69
N GLN A 187 -27.38 29.10 -9.99
CA GLN A 187 -26.43 29.24 -11.10
C GLN A 187 -25.19 28.42 -10.88
N TYR A 188 -24.65 28.40 -9.64
CA TYR A 188 -23.48 27.60 -9.28
C TYR A 188 -23.77 26.11 -9.46
N ILE A 189 -24.91 25.62 -8.92
CA ILE A 189 -25.28 24.20 -9.00
C ILE A 189 -25.56 23.80 -10.45
N HIS A 190 -26.31 24.61 -11.20
CA HIS A 190 -26.58 24.33 -12.62
C HIS A 190 -25.26 24.17 -13.41
N LYS A 191 -24.32 25.10 -13.23
CA LYS A 191 -23.02 25.08 -13.91
C LYS A 191 -22.19 23.84 -13.59
N HIS A 192 -22.27 23.33 -12.37
CA HIS A 192 -21.40 22.22 -11.89
C HIS A 192 -22.05 20.85 -11.98
N THR A 193 -23.37 20.76 -12.01
CA THR A 193 -24.12 19.49 -12.01
C THR A 193 -25.08 19.31 -13.17
N GLY A 194 -25.38 20.40 -13.93
CA GLY A 194 -26.42 20.41 -14.97
C GLY A 194 -27.84 20.32 -14.40
N THR A 195 -28.04 20.51 -13.09
CA THR A 195 -29.36 20.40 -12.46
C THR A 195 -30.12 21.72 -12.59
N ASP A 196 -31.36 21.66 -13.10
CA ASP A 196 -32.31 22.80 -13.15
C ASP A 196 -33.15 22.82 -11.86
N PHE A 197 -33.58 24.04 -11.49
CA PHE A 197 -34.41 24.27 -10.32
C PHE A 197 -35.81 24.69 -10.72
N SER A 198 -36.83 24.08 -10.14
CA SER A 198 -38.21 24.57 -10.17
C SER A 198 -38.48 25.37 -8.88
N HIS A 199 -39.09 26.53 -9.01
CA HIS A 199 -39.41 27.39 -7.88
C HIS A 199 -40.79 27.08 -7.33
N GLY A 200 -40.87 26.97 -6.00
CA GLY A 200 -42.09 26.78 -5.25
C GLY A 200 -41.98 27.43 -3.88
N ILE A 201 -43.11 27.59 -3.20
CA ILE A 201 -43.17 28.13 -1.85
C ILE A 201 -43.45 26.98 -0.91
N CYS A 202 -42.53 26.72 0.07
CA CYS A 202 -42.75 25.71 1.07
C CYS A 202 -43.90 26.12 2.05
N PRO A 203 -44.55 25.14 2.73
CA PRO A 203 -45.67 25.45 3.64
C PRO A 203 -45.35 26.49 4.72
N THR A 204 -44.16 26.45 5.31
CA THR A 204 -43.74 27.40 6.34
C THR A 204 -43.57 28.84 5.78
N CYS A 205 -43.06 28.97 4.54
CA CYS A 205 -42.94 30.28 3.89
C CYS A 205 -44.29 30.77 3.43
N MET A 206 -45.18 29.87 2.95
CA MET A 206 -46.55 30.21 2.60
C MET A 206 -47.29 30.82 3.78
N GLU A 207 -47.23 30.22 4.94
CA GLU A 207 -47.84 30.77 6.16
C GLU A 207 -47.31 32.15 6.52
N LYS A 208 -46.00 32.39 6.37
CA LYS A 208 -45.38 33.69 6.65
C LYS A 208 -45.87 34.75 5.65
N VAL A 209 -45.86 34.43 4.37
CA VAL A 209 -46.33 35.34 3.31
C VAL A 209 -47.80 35.68 3.50
N LEU A 210 -48.63 34.68 3.84
CA LEU A 210 -50.06 34.92 4.12
C LEU A 210 -50.28 35.83 5.35
N LYS A 211 -49.51 35.63 6.43
CA LYS A 211 -49.58 36.51 7.59
C LYS A 211 -49.11 37.94 7.29
N GLU A 212 -48.05 38.12 6.50
CA GLU A 212 -47.52 39.43 6.14
C GLU A 212 -48.41 40.19 5.18
N GLN A 213 -49.02 39.49 4.20
CA GLN A 213 -49.86 40.16 3.15
C GLN A 213 -51.31 40.32 3.54
N PHE A 214 -51.86 39.44 4.37
CA PHE A 214 -53.30 39.47 4.65
C PHE A 214 -53.64 39.77 6.15
N GLY A 215 -52.63 39.99 6.96
CA GLY A 215 -52.81 40.32 8.41
C GLY A 215 -53.57 39.22 9.19
N ASP A 216 -53.49 39.26 10.48
CA ASP A 216 -54.26 38.36 11.38
C ASP A 216 -55.78 38.69 11.32
N GLN A 217 -56.46 38.51 10.19
CA GLN A 217 -57.92 38.70 10.10
C GLN A 217 -58.73 37.48 10.54
N ASN A 218 -58.15 36.49 11.22
CA ASN A 218 -58.86 35.29 11.65
C ASN A 218 -58.63 34.96 13.16
N SER A 219 -58.72 35.96 14.05
CA SER A 219 -58.77 35.69 15.50
C SER A 219 -60.14 35.86 16.13
N GLU A 220 -61.23 36.01 15.35
CA GLU A 220 -62.59 36.05 15.94
C GLU A 220 -63.57 35.24 15.08
N GLN A 221 -63.59 33.91 15.24
CA GLN A 221 -64.80 33.08 15.12
C GLN A 221 -64.46 31.62 15.48
N SER A 222 -64.31 31.40 16.80
CA SER A 222 -64.48 30.05 17.33
C SER A 222 -65.97 29.83 17.57
N PRO A 223 -66.65 28.84 16.93
CA PRO A 223 -68.03 28.52 17.29
C PRO A 223 -68.04 27.87 18.68
N ARG A 224 -68.85 28.45 19.57
CA ARG A 224 -69.16 27.91 20.88
C ARG A 224 -69.78 26.52 20.73
N PRO A 225 -69.42 25.52 21.53
CA PRO A 225 -70.05 24.21 21.48
C PRO A 225 -71.50 24.35 22.00
N GLY A 226 -72.47 24.05 21.12
CA GLY A 226 -73.86 23.99 21.43
C GLY A 226 -74.14 22.85 22.37
N SER A 227 -74.86 23.18 23.45
CA SER A 227 -75.43 22.25 24.41
C SER A 227 -76.44 21.32 23.74
N CYS A 228 -76.20 20.00 23.81
CA CYS A 228 -77.21 18.99 23.54
C CYS A 228 -78.18 18.90 24.72
N THR A 229 -79.41 19.01 24.45
CA THR A 229 -80.52 18.42 25.21
C THR A 229 -80.88 17.11 24.49
#